data_6ba60686c0301af7e4fcfaeab695f1ef
#
_entry.id   6ba60686c0301af7e4fcfaeab695f1ef
#
_cell.length_a   1.000
_cell.length_b   1.000
_cell.length_c   1.000
_cell.angle_alpha   90.00
_cell.angle_beta   90.00
_cell.angle_gamma   90.00
#
_symmetry.space_group_name_H-M   'P 1'
#
loop_
_entity.id
_entity.type
_entity.pdbx_description
1 polymer ?
#
loop_
_entity_poly.entity_id
_entity_poly.type
_entity_poly.pdbx_seq_one_letter_code
_entity_poly.pdbx_strand_id
1 'polypeptide(L)'
;MNRTDWQQAIILFQLCVILLISMAGALTFGTVSLSVGDIISAIYDSLRSGIPIDAAGQGPLHDIVWLLRMPRILMAACIGAGLATCGVIMQAIVKNPLADPYILGVSSGASLGATAAILLGIGVSLGENFVGIAAFVGAFTISLAIVFITNMGGRANAVKLLLAGMALSAVCSAFSSFIVYFANDKEGIQSITYWLMGSVAGASWPTLHVMIPLSIVVPLFFYTQAKILNLMLLGDDTAVTLGVDLHLYRQGYLLVSALMVGFAVYAAGMIGFVGLIVPHVSRMLVGADHRKLLPIAALSGAIFLVWADVLCRVIIPQTELPIGILVSMIGAPCFIYLMIKKTYGFGSGV
;
A
#
# COMPACT_ATOMS: atom_id res chain seq x y z
N MET A 1 -20.94 8.78 25.56
CA MET A 1 -20.28 7.84 24.64
C MET A 1 -21.24 6.68 24.42
N ASN A 2 -21.71 6.48 23.18
CA ASN A 2 -22.70 5.44 22.87
C ASN A 2 -22.05 4.04 22.96
N ARG A 3 -22.89 3.00 23.18
CA ARG A 3 -22.42 1.60 23.27
C ARG A 3 -21.57 1.17 22.06
N THR A 4 -21.85 1.73 20.90
CA THR A 4 -21.10 1.54 19.65
C THR A 4 -19.71 2.19 19.64
N ASP A 5 -19.53 3.32 20.34
CA ASP A 5 -18.23 4.02 20.42
C ASP A 5 -17.25 3.27 21.31
N TRP A 6 -17.77 2.67 22.40
CA TRP A 6 -16.98 1.80 23.29
C TRP A 6 -16.49 0.54 22.57
N GLN A 7 -17.35 -0.10 21.79
CA GLN A 7 -16.95 -1.28 21.00
C GLN A 7 -15.85 -0.94 19.99
N GLN A 8 -15.96 0.20 19.31
CA GLN A 8 -14.93 0.66 18.39
C GLN A 8 -13.59 0.91 19.09
N ALA A 9 -13.61 1.60 20.24
CA ALA A 9 -12.38 1.87 21.01
C ALA A 9 -11.70 0.58 21.46
N ILE A 10 -12.47 -0.43 21.88
CA ILE A 10 -11.94 -1.75 22.25
C ILE A 10 -11.28 -2.45 21.05
N ILE A 11 -11.95 -2.45 19.89
CA ILE A 11 -11.39 -3.07 18.67
C ILE A 11 -10.08 -2.37 18.26
N LEU A 12 -10.04 -1.04 18.29
CA LEU A 12 -8.82 -0.29 17.96
C LEU A 12 -7.70 -0.61 18.94
N PHE A 13 -7.97 -0.63 20.23
CA PHE A 13 -6.99 -0.99 21.25
C PHE A 13 -6.46 -2.41 21.03
N GLN A 14 -7.35 -3.38 20.78
CA GLN A 14 -6.95 -4.76 20.47
C GLN A 14 -6.07 -4.83 19.22
N LEU A 15 -6.43 -4.14 18.14
CA LEU A 15 -5.63 -4.12 16.92
C LEU A 15 -4.25 -3.46 17.13
N CYS A 16 -4.16 -2.40 17.94
CA CYS A 16 -2.88 -1.80 18.30
C CYS A 16 -1.99 -2.79 19.08
N VAL A 17 -2.58 -3.49 20.07
CA VAL A 17 -1.85 -4.53 20.84
C VAL A 17 -1.42 -5.68 19.93
N ILE A 18 -2.30 -6.16 19.06
CA ILE A 18 -1.97 -7.22 18.10
C ILE A 18 -0.85 -6.76 17.14
N LEU A 19 -0.88 -5.52 16.66
CA LEU A 19 0.19 -4.99 15.80
C LEU A 19 1.53 -4.98 16.52
N LEU A 20 1.59 -4.49 17.76
CA LEU A 20 2.82 -4.46 18.55
C LEU A 20 3.35 -5.88 18.82
N ILE A 21 2.47 -6.81 19.19
CA ILE A 21 2.85 -8.23 19.38
C ILE A 21 3.31 -8.84 18.05
N SER A 22 2.64 -8.53 16.94
CA SER A 22 3.02 -9.01 15.61
C SER A 22 4.39 -8.51 15.19
N MET A 23 4.68 -7.22 15.41
CA MET A 23 5.99 -6.64 15.11
C MET A 23 7.10 -7.25 15.98
N ALA A 24 6.86 -7.41 17.28
CA ALA A 24 7.79 -8.06 18.19
C ALA A 24 8.03 -9.53 17.82
N GLY A 25 6.96 -10.26 17.49
CA GLY A 25 7.05 -11.64 17.00
C GLY A 25 7.79 -11.74 15.67
N ALA A 26 7.53 -10.83 14.72
CA ALA A 26 8.17 -10.81 13.41
C ALA A 26 9.71 -10.63 13.49
N LEU A 27 10.22 -10.03 14.56
CA LEU A 27 11.67 -9.92 14.81
C LEU A 27 12.35 -11.29 15.07
N THR A 28 11.63 -12.27 15.60
CA THR A 28 12.20 -13.60 15.88
C THR A 28 12.34 -14.45 14.61
N PHE A 29 11.48 -14.23 13.60
CA PHE A 29 11.46 -15.01 12.36
C PHE A 29 12.44 -14.45 11.31
N GLY A 30 13.17 -15.34 10.65
CA GLY A 30 14.09 -15.01 9.55
C GLY A 30 14.98 -16.19 9.20
N THR A 31 15.88 -16.03 8.23
CA THR A 31 16.86 -17.05 7.81
C THR A 31 17.80 -17.47 8.94
N VAL A 32 18.09 -16.57 9.88
CA VAL A 32 18.81 -16.84 11.12
C VAL A 32 17.80 -16.82 12.27
N SER A 33 17.72 -17.89 13.06
CA SER A 33 16.85 -17.91 14.24
C SER A 33 17.48 -17.08 15.36
N LEU A 34 16.75 -16.04 15.83
CA LEU A 34 17.14 -15.26 17.01
C LEU A 34 16.20 -15.60 18.16
N SER A 35 16.76 -15.81 19.33
CA SER A 35 15.95 -15.95 20.54
C SER A 35 15.35 -14.58 20.94
N VAL A 36 14.27 -14.62 21.70
CA VAL A 36 13.70 -13.37 22.27
C VAL A 36 14.70 -12.66 23.15
N GLY A 37 15.56 -13.42 23.86
CA GLY A 37 16.64 -12.87 24.69
C GLY A 37 17.67 -12.08 23.87
N ASP A 38 18.08 -12.62 22.70
CA ASP A 38 19.01 -11.93 21.80
C ASP A 38 18.44 -10.59 21.31
N ILE A 39 17.15 -10.58 20.95
CA ILE A 39 16.48 -9.37 20.48
C ILE A 39 16.40 -8.32 21.59
N ILE A 40 16.02 -8.73 22.81
CA ILE A 40 15.95 -7.82 23.96
C ILE A 40 17.35 -7.28 24.27
N SER A 41 18.40 -8.11 24.25
CA SER A 41 19.77 -7.63 24.50
C SER A 41 20.22 -6.65 23.42
N ALA A 42 19.96 -6.92 22.13
CA ALA A 42 20.32 -6.00 21.05
C ALA A 42 19.64 -4.62 21.19
N ILE A 43 18.36 -4.61 21.59
CA ILE A 43 17.62 -3.37 21.82
C ILE A 43 18.14 -2.65 23.05
N TYR A 44 18.36 -3.37 24.16
CA TYR A 44 18.85 -2.81 25.41
C TYR A 44 20.25 -2.22 25.27
N ASP A 45 21.17 -2.96 24.61
CA ASP A 45 22.56 -2.54 24.42
C ASP A 45 22.64 -1.29 23.54
N SER A 46 21.82 -1.21 22.49
CA SER A 46 21.74 -0.01 21.62
C SER A 46 21.24 1.22 22.40
N LEU A 47 20.19 1.04 23.20
CA LEU A 47 19.65 2.13 24.03
C LEU A 47 20.62 2.60 25.11
N ARG A 48 21.39 1.68 25.72
CA ARG A 48 22.34 1.97 26.79
C ARG A 48 23.63 2.58 26.25
N SER A 49 24.12 2.14 25.11
CA SER A 49 25.40 2.60 24.54
C SER A 49 25.27 3.94 23.82
N GLY A 50 24.04 4.41 23.54
CA GLY A 50 23.79 5.62 22.76
C GLY A 50 24.25 5.52 21.30
N ILE A 51 24.46 4.29 20.80
CA ILE A 51 24.84 4.04 19.41
C ILE A 51 23.63 4.36 18.52
N PRO A 52 23.81 5.12 17.43
CA PRO A 52 22.73 5.31 16.47
C PRO A 52 22.21 3.96 15.93
N ILE A 53 20.90 3.83 15.85
CA ILE A 53 20.23 2.59 15.41
C ILE A 53 20.56 2.20 13.97
N ASP A 54 21.01 3.16 13.17
CA ASP A 54 21.41 3.01 11.76
C ASP A 54 22.93 2.82 11.58
N ALA A 55 23.70 2.77 12.68
CA ALA A 55 25.14 2.57 12.65
C ALA A 55 25.47 1.10 12.33
N ALA A 56 26.16 0.88 11.22
CA ALA A 56 26.64 -0.45 10.81
C ALA A 56 27.91 -0.87 11.58
N GLY A 57 28.16 -2.20 11.65
CA GLY A 57 29.39 -2.74 12.21
C GLY A 57 29.46 -2.78 13.73
N GLN A 58 28.32 -2.66 14.41
CA GLN A 58 28.22 -2.77 15.88
C GLN A 58 28.16 -4.23 16.37
N GLY A 59 28.23 -5.18 15.47
CA GLY A 59 28.19 -6.62 15.70
C GLY A 59 27.01 -7.29 14.99
N PRO A 60 27.13 -8.61 14.74
CA PRO A 60 26.15 -9.33 13.90
C PRO A 60 24.70 -9.22 14.43
N LEU A 61 24.54 -9.27 15.75
CA LEU A 61 23.22 -9.23 16.37
C LEU A 61 22.56 -7.85 16.20
N HIS A 62 23.32 -6.76 16.40
CA HIS A 62 22.87 -5.39 16.19
C HIS A 62 22.47 -5.20 14.72
N ASP A 63 23.34 -5.57 13.79
CA ASP A 63 23.12 -5.36 12.36
C ASP A 63 21.91 -6.14 11.84
N ILE A 64 21.71 -7.38 12.30
CA ILE A 64 20.52 -8.17 11.93
C ILE A 64 19.23 -7.52 12.47
N VAL A 65 19.23 -7.08 13.71
CA VAL A 65 18.02 -6.53 14.34
C VAL A 65 17.72 -5.12 13.80
N TRP A 66 18.69 -4.22 13.82
CA TRP A 66 18.47 -2.81 13.53
C TRP A 66 18.61 -2.40 12.06
N LEU A 67 19.46 -3.08 11.28
CA LEU A 67 19.67 -2.72 9.88
C LEU A 67 18.85 -3.58 8.90
N LEU A 68 18.49 -4.82 9.30
CA LEU A 68 17.75 -5.71 8.40
C LEU A 68 16.30 -5.91 8.84
N ARG A 69 16.05 -6.37 10.09
CA ARG A 69 14.70 -6.80 10.49
C ARG A 69 13.78 -5.64 10.85
N MET A 70 14.26 -4.70 11.67
CA MET A 70 13.43 -3.59 12.13
C MET A 70 12.95 -2.70 10.99
N PRO A 71 13.82 -2.23 10.05
CA PRO A 71 13.38 -1.45 8.92
C PRO A 71 12.35 -2.19 8.05
N ARG A 72 12.56 -3.48 7.83
CA ARG A 72 11.70 -4.32 7.02
C ARG A 72 10.28 -4.47 7.62
N ILE A 73 10.19 -4.75 8.92
CA ILE A 73 8.92 -4.88 9.63
C ILE A 73 8.16 -3.55 9.66
N LEU A 74 8.86 -2.45 9.96
CA LEU A 74 8.29 -1.11 9.94
C LEU A 74 7.80 -0.73 8.54
N MET A 75 8.58 -1.03 7.51
CA MET A 75 8.20 -0.78 6.12
C MET A 75 6.95 -1.56 5.72
N ALA A 76 6.88 -2.85 6.06
CA ALA A 76 5.69 -3.67 5.83
C ALA A 76 4.45 -3.08 6.53
N ALA A 77 4.58 -2.66 7.80
CA ALA A 77 3.49 -2.03 8.52
C ALA A 77 3.02 -0.72 7.87
N CYS A 78 3.96 0.16 7.48
CA CYS A 78 3.67 1.43 6.82
C CYS A 78 2.97 1.25 5.47
N ILE A 79 3.50 0.36 4.63
CA ILE A 79 2.92 0.07 3.31
C ILE A 79 1.54 -0.58 3.47
N GLY A 80 1.40 -1.54 4.38
CA GLY A 80 0.13 -2.21 4.65
C GLY A 80 -0.96 -1.24 5.10
N ALA A 81 -0.65 -0.35 6.04
CA ALA A 81 -1.57 0.69 6.51
C ALA A 81 -1.95 1.66 5.39
N GLY A 82 -0.96 2.11 4.60
CA GLY A 82 -1.17 3.04 3.51
C GLY A 82 -2.03 2.45 2.38
N LEU A 83 -1.69 1.25 1.90
CA LEU A 83 -2.44 0.57 0.84
C LEU A 83 -3.87 0.24 1.26
N ALA A 84 -4.08 -0.23 2.50
CA ALA A 84 -5.42 -0.49 3.02
C ALA A 84 -6.25 0.79 3.11
N THR A 85 -5.67 1.89 3.59
CA THR A 85 -6.33 3.20 3.61
C THR A 85 -6.69 3.65 2.20
N CYS A 86 -5.75 3.64 1.25
CA CYS A 86 -6.02 4.00 -0.14
C CYS A 86 -7.08 3.12 -0.78
N GLY A 87 -7.14 1.83 -0.40
CA GLY A 87 -8.19 0.91 -0.82
C GLY A 87 -9.58 1.37 -0.37
N VAL A 88 -9.74 1.75 0.90
CA VAL A 88 -11.01 2.32 1.41
C VAL A 88 -11.44 3.54 0.59
N ILE A 89 -10.48 4.43 0.28
CA ILE A 89 -10.74 5.67 -0.46
C ILE A 89 -11.15 5.37 -1.90
N MET A 90 -10.41 4.47 -2.59
CA MET A 90 -10.73 4.11 -3.97
C MET A 90 -12.11 3.47 -4.09
N GLN A 91 -12.47 2.59 -3.14
CA GLN A 91 -13.79 1.98 -3.07
C GLN A 91 -14.90 3.03 -2.88
N ALA A 92 -14.66 4.10 -2.13
CA ALA A 92 -15.60 5.20 -1.96
C ALA A 92 -15.70 6.07 -3.23
N ILE A 93 -14.56 6.46 -3.83
CA ILE A 93 -14.51 7.27 -5.05
C ILE A 93 -15.23 6.61 -6.21
N VAL A 94 -14.98 5.30 -6.41
CA VAL A 94 -15.50 4.51 -7.53
C VAL A 94 -16.90 3.96 -7.23
N LYS A 95 -17.33 4.00 -5.96
CA LYS A 95 -18.57 3.38 -5.46
C LYS A 95 -18.61 1.87 -5.75
N ASN A 96 -17.46 1.23 -5.70
CA ASN A 96 -17.33 -0.19 -5.94
C ASN A 96 -16.45 -0.82 -4.85
N PRO A 97 -16.99 -1.75 -4.03
CA PRO A 97 -16.20 -2.41 -2.98
C PRO A 97 -15.05 -3.28 -3.52
N LEU A 98 -14.99 -3.49 -4.83
CA LEU A 98 -13.96 -4.23 -5.53
C LEU A 98 -12.87 -3.33 -6.13
N ALA A 99 -12.93 -2.02 -5.90
CA ALA A 99 -11.90 -1.11 -6.39
C ALA A 99 -10.62 -1.26 -5.57
N ASP A 100 -9.50 -1.40 -6.29
CA ASP A 100 -8.15 -1.42 -5.75
C ASP A 100 -7.44 -0.10 -6.08
N PRO A 101 -6.52 0.41 -5.27
CA PRO A 101 -5.76 1.62 -5.56
C PRO A 101 -5.01 1.59 -6.90
N TYR A 102 -4.66 0.41 -7.38
CA TYR A 102 -3.95 0.22 -8.64
C TYR A 102 -4.85 0.27 -9.89
N ILE A 103 -6.17 0.12 -9.75
CA ILE A 103 -7.12 0.08 -10.89
C ILE A 103 -7.08 1.37 -11.73
N LEU A 104 -6.79 2.50 -11.11
CA LEU A 104 -6.74 3.80 -11.80
C LEU A 104 -5.41 4.05 -12.54
N GLY A 105 -4.70 3.01 -12.97
CA GLY A 105 -3.51 3.17 -13.80
C GLY A 105 -2.22 3.52 -13.06
N VAL A 106 -2.27 3.70 -11.73
CA VAL A 106 -1.09 4.02 -10.91
C VAL A 106 -0.02 2.94 -11.06
N SER A 107 -0.41 1.66 -11.05
CA SER A 107 0.53 0.54 -11.23
C SER A 107 1.15 0.51 -12.62
N SER A 108 0.38 0.78 -13.67
CA SER A 108 0.88 0.76 -15.05
C SER A 108 1.86 1.91 -15.29
N GLY A 109 1.59 3.09 -14.70
CA GLY A 109 2.52 4.21 -14.72
C GLY A 109 3.81 3.90 -13.97
N ALA A 110 3.71 3.28 -12.78
CA ALA A 110 4.87 2.83 -12.03
C ALA A 110 5.71 1.79 -12.80
N SER A 111 5.03 0.80 -13.40
CA SER A 111 5.69 -0.23 -14.23
C SER A 111 6.41 0.39 -15.43
N LEU A 112 5.79 1.34 -16.13
CA LEU A 112 6.44 2.03 -17.24
C LEU A 112 7.66 2.83 -16.76
N GLY A 113 7.55 3.56 -15.65
CA GLY A 113 8.67 4.29 -15.06
C GLY A 113 9.83 3.38 -14.68
N ALA A 114 9.56 2.27 -13.99
CA ALA A 114 10.57 1.28 -13.63
C ALA A 114 11.20 0.62 -14.86
N THR A 115 10.40 0.26 -15.87
CA THR A 115 10.87 -0.33 -17.12
C THR A 115 11.80 0.63 -17.86
N ALA A 116 11.43 1.89 -17.95
CA ALA A 116 12.28 2.91 -18.58
C ALA A 116 13.58 3.15 -17.79
N ALA A 117 13.52 3.14 -16.47
CA ALA A 117 14.70 3.28 -15.62
C ALA A 117 15.68 2.11 -15.79
N ILE A 118 15.18 0.88 -15.70
CA ILE A 118 16.03 -0.32 -15.75
C ILE A 118 16.61 -0.56 -17.15
N LEU A 119 15.77 -0.49 -18.20
CA LEU A 119 16.20 -0.86 -19.55
C LEU A 119 16.79 0.30 -20.37
N LEU A 120 16.38 1.54 -20.11
CA LEU A 120 16.90 2.71 -20.83
C LEU A 120 17.87 3.54 -19.99
N GLY A 121 18.09 3.17 -18.72
CA GLY A 121 18.98 3.90 -17.81
C GLY A 121 18.47 5.28 -17.41
N ILE A 122 17.15 5.55 -17.58
CA ILE A 122 16.58 6.85 -17.26
C ILE A 122 16.62 7.07 -15.74
N GLY A 123 17.28 8.14 -15.31
CA GLY A 123 17.35 8.51 -13.91
C GLY A 123 18.51 7.90 -13.12
N VAL A 124 19.44 7.18 -13.74
CA VAL A 124 20.65 6.61 -13.07
C VAL A 124 21.43 7.68 -12.28
N SER A 125 21.45 8.92 -12.76
CA SER A 125 22.10 10.05 -12.07
C SER A 125 21.39 10.46 -10.75
N LEU A 126 20.20 9.94 -10.47
CA LEU A 126 19.43 10.21 -9.23
C LEU A 126 19.88 9.34 -8.04
N GLY A 127 20.88 8.48 -8.22
CA GLY A 127 21.44 7.63 -7.18
C GLY A 127 20.85 6.22 -7.13
N GLU A 128 21.14 5.48 -6.07
CA GLU A 128 20.82 4.03 -5.94
C GLU A 128 19.34 3.69 -6.08
N ASN A 129 18.45 4.59 -5.69
CA ASN A 129 16.99 4.36 -5.73
C ASN A 129 16.31 4.90 -7.01
N PHE A 130 17.07 5.10 -8.10
CA PHE A 130 16.55 5.72 -9.33
C PHE A 130 15.33 4.97 -9.91
N VAL A 131 15.28 3.65 -9.79
CA VAL A 131 14.14 2.83 -10.27
C VAL A 131 12.87 3.16 -9.49
N GLY A 132 12.98 3.24 -8.16
CA GLY A 132 11.86 3.62 -7.30
C GLY A 132 11.38 5.05 -7.59
N ILE A 133 12.32 5.99 -7.79
CA ILE A 133 11.99 7.38 -8.15
C ILE A 133 11.24 7.43 -9.50
N ALA A 134 11.74 6.72 -10.50
CA ALA A 134 11.12 6.67 -11.82
C ALA A 134 9.71 6.04 -11.77
N ALA A 135 9.55 4.98 -10.98
CA ALA A 135 8.26 4.34 -10.73
C ALA A 135 7.28 5.30 -10.03
N PHE A 136 7.73 6.00 -8.99
CA PHE A 136 6.92 7.02 -8.32
C PHE A 136 6.48 8.12 -9.29
N VAL A 137 7.42 8.68 -10.05
CA VAL A 137 7.13 9.72 -11.05
C VAL A 137 6.14 9.21 -12.09
N GLY A 138 6.32 7.99 -12.60
CA GLY A 138 5.41 7.35 -13.55
C GLY A 138 3.99 7.21 -12.96
N ALA A 139 3.88 6.68 -11.75
CA ALA A 139 2.61 6.52 -11.03
C ALA A 139 1.88 7.85 -10.83
N PHE A 140 2.60 8.87 -10.36
CA PHE A 140 2.04 10.18 -10.07
C PHE A 140 1.66 10.94 -11.36
N THR A 141 2.47 10.84 -12.41
CA THR A 141 2.20 11.44 -13.72
C THR A 141 0.91 10.88 -14.33
N ILE A 142 0.71 9.55 -14.26
CA ILE A 142 -0.54 8.93 -14.74
C ILE A 142 -1.73 9.39 -13.93
N SER A 143 -1.61 9.53 -12.61
CA SER A 143 -2.68 10.05 -11.76
C SER A 143 -3.05 11.49 -12.12
N LEU A 144 -2.07 12.35 -12.37
CA LEU A 144 -2.29 13.71 -12.86
C LEU A 144 -2.96 13.72 -14.25
N ALA A 145 -2.51 12.84 -15.16
CA ALA A 145 -3.09 12.70 -16.48
C ALA A 145 -4.57 12.27 -16.43
N ILE A 146 -4.92 11.35 -15.52
CA ILE A 146 -6.32 10.94 -15.29
C ILE A 146 -7.16 12.14 -14.84
N VAL A 147 -6.69 12.88 -13.85
CA VAL A 147 -7.38 14.10 -13.38
C VAL A 147 -7.55 15.11 -14.52
N PHE A 148 -6.52 15.34 -15.31
CA PHE A 148 -6.55 16.25 -16.44
C PHE A 148 -7.55 15.80 -17.52
N ILE A 149 -7.48 14.55 -17.99
CA ILE A 149 -8.35 14.01 -19.03
C ILE A 149 -9.81 14.00 -18.59
N THR A 150 -10.07 13.64 -17.36
CA THR A 150 -11.45 13.59 -16.85
C THR A 150 -12.10 14.95 -16.70
N ASN A 151 -11.28 16.00 -16.56
CA ASN A 151 -11.75 17.40 -16.52
C ASN A 151 -12.01 18.00 -17.91
N MET A 152 -11.28 17.57 -18.94
CA MET A 152 -11.50 18.07 -20.31
C MET A 152 -12.90 17.77 -20.83
N GLY A 153 -13.53 16.68 -20.38
CA GLY A 153 -14.88 16.27 -20.79
C GLY A 153 -16.01 16.73 -19.83
N GLY A 154 -15.79 17.78 -19.03
CA GLY A 154 -16.73 18.26 -18.02
C GLY A 154 -16.43 17.69 -16.64
N ARG A 155 -17.46 17.59 -15.74
CA ARG A 155 -17.24 17.12 -14.37
C ARG A 155 -16.78 15.66 -14.31
N ALA A 156 -15.70 15.40 -13.56
CA ALA A 156 -15.23 14.04 -13.31
C ALA A 156 -16.23 13.26 -12.44
N ASN A 157 -16.59 12.09 -12.92
CA ASN A 157 -17.39 11.10 -12.18
C ASN A 157 -16.65 9.77 -12.10
N ALA A 158 -17.15 8.83 -11.30
CA ALA A 158 -16.51 7.52 -11.09
C ALA A 158 -16.25 6.76 -12.41
N VAL A 159 -17.19 6.79 -13.35
CA VAL A 159 -17.08 6.08 -14.64
C VAL A 159 -15.99 6.68 -15.52
N LYS A 160 -15.93 8.01 -15.62
CA LYS A 160 -14.88 8.72 -16.39
C LYS A 160 -13.48 8.44 -15.82
N LEU A 161 -13.33 8.43 -14.49
CA LEU A 161 -12.07 8.10 -13.83
C LEU A 161 -11.62 6.68 -14.15
N LEU A 162 -12.52 5.70 -14.07
CA LEU A 162 -12.23 4.31 -14.43
C LEU A 162 -11.82 4.17 -15.90
N LEU A 163 -12.60 4.74 -16.83
CA LEU A 163 -12.31 4.65 -18.25
C LEU A 163 -10.99 5.32 -18.62
N ALA A 164 -10.69 6.49 -18.06
CA ALA A 164 -9.42 7.18 -18.25
C ALA A 164 -8.25 6.35 -17.67
N GLY A 165 -8.42 5.77 -16.48
CA GLY A 165 -7.44 4.89 -15.86
C GLY A 165 -7.15 3.65 -16.71
N MET A 166 -8.18 2.98 -17.21
CA MET A 166 -8.04 1.81 -18.09
C MET A 166 -7.34 2.17 -19.41
N ALA A 167 -7.73 3.28 -20.05
CA ALA A 167 -7.10 3.72 -21.29
C ALA A 167 -5.62 4.06 -21.11
N LEU A 168 -5.27 4.82 -20.07
CA LEU A 168 -3.89 5.15 -19.76
C LEU A 168 -3.08 3.92 -19.34
N SER A 169 -3.68 2.97 -18.63
CA SER A 169 -3.04 1.68 -18.33
C SER A 169 -2.66 0.92 -19.59
N ALA A 170 -3.56 0.87 -20.58
CA ALA A 170 -3.27 0.23 -21.86
C ALA A 170 -2.13 0.92 -22.61
N VAL A 171 -2.10 2.26 -22.61
CA VAL A 171 -1.00 3.05 -23.20
C VAL A 171 0.32 2.75 -22.48
N CYS A 172 0.36 2.80 -21.14
CA CYS A 172 1.57 2.49 -20.37
C CYS A 172 2.06 1.07 -20.63
N SER A 173 1.16 0.10 -20.66
CA SER A 173 1.50 -1.30 -20.94
C SER A 173 2.06 -1.50 -22.34
N ALA A 174 1.51 -0.80 -23.34
CA ALA A 174 2.02 -0.83 -24.71
C ALA A 174 3.44 -0.25 -24.79
N PHE A 175 3.71 0.90 -24.15
CA PHE A 175 5.05 1.48 -24.12
C PHE A 175 6.03 0.62 -23.32
N SER A 176 5.63 0.03 -22.19
CA SER A 176 6.49 -0.90 -21.44
C SER A 176 6.87 -2.11 -22.29
N SER A 177 5.89 -2.71 -22.99
CA SER A 177 6.12 -3.84 -23.90
C SER A 177 7.04 -3.46 -25.07
N PHE A 178 6.86 -2.25 -25.61
CA PHE A 178 7.74 -1.73 -26.68
C PHE A 178 9.20 -1.61 -26.19
N ILE A 179 9.43 -1.02 -25.01
CA ILE A 179 10.75 -0.89 -24.42
C ILE A 179 11.39 -2.28 -24.20
N VAL A 180 10.63 -3.21 -23.59
CA VAL A 180 11.10 -4.58 -23.34
C VAL A 180 11.47 -5.30 -24.65
N TYR A 181 10.66 -5.13 -25.70
CA TYR A 181 10.90 -5.78 -26.98
C TYR A 181 12.21 -5.33 -27.64
N PHE A 182 12.56 -4.04 -27.53
CA PHE A 182 13.77 -3.47 -28.15
C PHE A 182 15.02 -3.49 -27.26
N ALA A 183 14.86 -3.73 -25.94
CA ALA A 183 15.97 -3.60 -24.99
C ALA A 183 17.11 -4.59 -25.20
N ASN A 184 16.82 -5.78 -25.77
CA ASN A 184 17.80 -6.85 -26.01
C ASN A 184 18.73 -7.15 -24.81
N ASP A 185 18.22 -6.88 -23.58
CA ASP A 185 18.90 -6.99 -22.28
C ASP A 185 18.18 -8.01 -21.40
N LYS A 186 18.73 -9.21 -21.29
CA LYS A 186 18.13 -10.31 -20.52
C LYS A 186 18.18 -10.04 -19.01
N GLU A 187 19.24 -9.45 -18.51
CA GLU A 187 19.42 -9.16 -17.08
C GLU A 187 18.46 -8.04 -16.63
N GLY A 188 18.32 -7.01 -17.45
CA GLY A 188 17.34 -5.94 -17.21
C GLY A 188 15.91 -6.45 -17.22
N ILE A 189 15.54 -7.34 -18.16
CA ILE A 189 14.21 -7.96 -18.21
C ILE A 189 13.95 -8.80 -16.95
N GLN A 190 14.94 -9.56 -16.49
CA GLN A 190 14.85 -10.32 -15.26
C GLN A 190 14.69 -9.38 -14.05
N SER A 191 15.44 -8.31 -13.98
CA SER A 191 15.37 -7.30 -12.92
C SER A 191 13.99 -6.65 -12.84
N ILE A 192 13.39 -6.28 -13.99
CA ILE A 192 12.01 -5.77 -14.03
C ILE A 192 11.04 -6.80 -13.50
N THR A 193 11.18 -8.05 -13.90
CA THR A 193 10.28 -9.13 -13.48
C THR A 193 10.30 -9.27 -11.96
N TYR A 194 11.47 -9.28 -11.32
CA TYR A 194 11.59 -9.31 -9.87
C TYR A 194 11.05 -8.04 -9.21
N TRP A 195 11.32 -6.87 -9.80
CA TRP A 195 10.82 -5.61 -9.26
C TRP A 195 9.29 -5.54 -9.26
N LEU A 196 8.64 -6.05 -10.33
CA LEU A 196 7.17 -6.11 -10.44
C LEU A 196 6.52 -7.08 -9.44
N MET A 197 7.27 -8.04 -8.91
CA MET A 197 6.78 -8.96 -7.89
C MET A 197 6.68 -8.32 -6.49
N GLY A 198 7.34 -7.18 -6.27
CA GLY A 198 7.38 -6.44 -5.02
C GLY A 198 8.12 -7.15 -3.89
N SER A 199 8.89 -6.39 -3.13
CA SER A 199 9.64 -6.90 -1.96
C SER A 199 9.91 -5.78 -0.96
N VAL A 200 9.78 -6.08 0.32
CA VAL A 200 10.20 -5.19 1.42
C VAL A 200 11.61 -5.51 1.92
N ALA A 201 12.33 -6.44 1.26
CA ALA A 201 13.67 -6.86 1.67
C ALA A 201 14.70 -5.71 1.58
N GLY A 202 14.52 -4.76 0.65
CA GLY A 202 15.37 -3.57 0.49
C GLY A 202 15.01 -2.41 1.43
N ALA A 203 14.21 -2.63 2.46
CA ALA A 203 13.82 -1.59 3.41
C ALA A 203 15.04 -1.01 4.14
N SER A 204 15.11 0.31 4.25
CA SER A 204 16.21 1.03 4.88
C SER A 204 15.69 2.20 5.72
N TRP A 205 16.47 2.64 6.70
CA TRP A 205 16.12 3.79 7.55
C TRP A 205 15.88 5.08 6.74
N PRO A 206 16.71 5.44 5.75
CA PRO A 206 16.44 6.63 4.92
C PRO A 206 15.05 6.60 4.26
N THR A 207 14.65 5.46 3.72
CA THR A 207 13.31 5.31 3.10
C THR A 207 12.20 5.39 4.14
N LEU A 208 12.41 4.84 5.35
CA LEU A 208 11.46 4.89 6.45
C LEU A 208 11.23 6.31 6.98
N HIS A 209 12.22 7.19 6.94
CA HIS A 209 12.03 8.59 7.35
C HIS A 209 10.93 9.30 6.55
N VAL A 210 10.65 8.86 5.33
CA VAL A 210 9.55 9.35 4.49
C VAL A 210 8.28 8.51 4.70
N MET A 211 8.42 7.18 4.74
CA MET A 211 7.27 6.28 4.79
C MET A 211 6.51 6.34 6.11
N ILE A 212 7.19 6.47 7.25
CA ILE A 212 6.53 6.56 8.57
C ILE A 212 5.62 7.79 8.65
N PRO A 213 6.11 9.03 8.42
CA PRO A 213 5.23 10.20 8.42
C PRO A 213 4.05 10.06 7.44
N LEU A 214 4.31 9.56 6.23
CA LEU A 214 3.29 9.43 5.21
C LEU A 214 2.21 8.42 5.62
N SER A 215 2.61 7.28 6.19
CA SER A 215 1.69 6.24 6.67
C SER A 215 0.85 6.66 7.88
N ILE A 216 1.22 7.76 8.56
CA ILE A 216 0.45 8.36 9.64
C ILE A 216 -0.41 9.51 9.10
N VAL A 217 0.19 10.44 8.36
CA VAL A 217 -0.48 11.67 7.90
C VAL A 217 -1.61 11.37 6.93
N VAL A 218 -1.40 10.44 5.97
CA VAL A 218 -2.43 10.11 4.97
C VAL A 218 -3.68 9.47 5.60
N PRO A 219 -3.59 8.43 6.45
CA PRO A 219 -4.76 7.92 7.15
C PRO A 219 -5.45 8.95 8.06
N LEU A 220 -4.68 9.78 8.77
CA LEU A 220 -5.24 10.86 9.59
C LEU A 220 -5.96 11.91 8.75
N PHE A 221 -5.39 12.31 7.62
CA PHE A 221 -6.06 13.21 6.69
C PHE A 221 -7.40 12.63 6.24
N PHE A 222 -7.44 11.38 5.76
CA PHE A 222 -8.68 10.75 5.33
C PHE A 222 -9.67 10.52 6.48
N TYR A 223 -9.20 10.29 7.69
CA TYR A 223 -10.05 10.22 8.87
C TYR A 223 -10.82 11.53 9.10
N THR A 224 -10.19 12.68 8.89
CA THR A 224 -10.88 13.98 8.97
C THR A 224 -11.92 14.14 7.86
N GLN A 225 -11.75 13.45 6.73
CA GLN A 225 -12.62 13.49 5.56
C GLN A 225 -13.75 12.43 5.59
N ALA A 226 -13.88 11.67 6.68
CA ALA A 226 -14.82 10.54 6.78
C ALA A 226 -16.29 10.93 6.46
N LYS A 227 -16.71 12.16 6.78
CA LYS A 227 -18.06 12.65 6.44
C LYS A 227 -18.26 12.76 4.93
N ILE A 228 -17.29 13.31 4.21
CA ILE A 228 -17.34 13.46 2.75
C ILE A 228 -17.26 12.08 2.08
N LEU A 229 -16.43 11.17 2.60
CA LEU A 229 -16.36 9.80 2.10
C LEU A 229 -17.66 9.03 2.30
N ASN A 230 -18.33 9.21 3.44
CA ASN A 230 -19.67 8.65 3.67
C ASN A 230 -20.69 9.24 2.69
N LEU A 231 -20.59 10.54 2.38
CA LEU A 231 -21.45 11.20 1.42
C LEU A 231 -21.21 10.68 -0.02
N MET A 232 -19.98 10.35 -0.38
CA MET A 232 -19.64 9.74 -1.68
C MET A 232 -20.37 8.40 -1.90
N LEU A 233 -20.60 7.62 -0.84
CA LEU A 233 -21.35 6.35 -0.94
C LEU A 233 -22.83 6.57 -1.29
N LEU A 234 -23.42 7.69 -0.85
CA LEU A 234 -24.83 8.02 -1.11
C LEU A 234 -25.10 8.45 -2.56
N GLY A 235 -24.06 8.88 -3.25
CA GLY A 235 -24.14 9.29 -4.65
C GLY A 235 -24.05 10.78 -4.88
N ASP A 236 -23.73 11.13 -6.14
CA ASP A 236 -23.46 12.51 -6.54
C ASP A 236 -24.74 13.38 -6.45
N ASP A 237 -25.88 12.84 -6.89
CA ASP A 237 -27.15 13.55 -6.84
C ASP A 237 -27.57 13.86 -5.40
N THR A 238 -27.42 12.91 -4.49
CA THR A 238 -27.68 13.10 -3.07
C THR A 238 -26.73 14.12 -2.44
N ALA A 239 -25.44 14.07 -2.81
CA ALA A 239 -24.46 15.03 -2.30
C ALA A 239 -24.76 16.47 -2.74
N VAL A 240 -25.14 16.66 -4.02
CA VAL A 240 -25.53 17.98 -4.55
C VAL A 240 -26.77 18.50 -3.85
N THR A 241 -27.79 17.68 -3.59
CA THR A 241 -28.99 18.10 -2.84
C THR A 241 -28.67 18.51 -1.39
N LEU A 242 -27.60 17.95 -0.81
CA LEU A 242 -27.07 18.33 0.50
C LEU A 242 -26.06 19.51 0.42
N GLY A 243 -25.91 20.13 -0.76
CA GLY A 243 -25.05 21.31 -0.95
C GLY A 243 -23.56 21.02 -1.08
N VAL A 244 -23.15 19.76 -1.33
CA VAL A 244 -21.74 19.37 -1.45
C VAL A 244 -21.43 18.92 -2.87
N ASP A 245 -20.48 19.61 -3.52
CA ASP A 245 -19.93 19.18 -4.82
C ASP A 245 -18.73 18.23 -4.59
N LEU A 246 -18.91 16.95 -4.89
CA LEU A 246 -17.91 15.91 -4.68
C LEU A 246 -16.77 15.92 -5.70
N HIS A 247 -16.85 16.72 -6.76
CA HIS A 247 -15.90 16.73 -7.86
C HIS A 247 -14.46 17.03 -7.42
N LEU A 248 -14.25 18.13 -6.70
CA LEU A 248 -12.91 18.52 -6.22
C LEU A 248 -12.38 17.58 -5.14
N TYR A 249 -13.26 17.12 -4.25
CA TYR A 249 -12.87 16.13 -3.23
C TYR A 249 -12.35 14.85 -3.86
N ARG A 250 -13.05 14.35 -4.89
CA ARG A 250 -12.67 13.11 -5.60
C ARG A 250 -11.29 13.23 -6.24
N GLN A 251 -10.99 14.36 -6.87
CA GLN A 251 -9.69 14.63 -7.48
C GLN A 251 -8.58 14.72 -6.42
N GLY A 252 -8.80 15.51 -5.37
CA GLY A 252 -7.85 15.64 -4.27
C GLY A 252 -7.55 14.32 -3.59
N TYR A 253 -8.58 13.51 -3.33
CA TYR A 253 -8.41 12.20 -2.71
C TYR A 253 -7.66 11.22 -3.62
N LEU A 254 -7.91 11.27 -4.92
CA LEU A 254 -7.16 10.49 -5.90
C LEU A 254 -5.67 10.85 -5.88
N LEU A 255 -5.33 12.15 -5.87
CA LEU A 255 -3.94 12.59 -5.85
C LEU A 255 -3.23 12.25 -4.53
N VAL A 256 -3.89 12.40 -3.38
CA VAL A 256 -3.33 12.01 -2.07
C VAL A 256 -3.12 10.50 -2.01
N SER A 257 -4.07 9.71 -2.54
CA SER A 257 -3.90 8.26 -2.63
C SER A 257 -2.78 7.87 -3.58
N ALA A 258 -2.66 8.56 -4.73
CA ALA A 258 -1.58 8.33 -5.69
C ALA A 258 -0.20 8.65 -5.09
N LEU A 259 -0.10 9.68 -4.26
CA LEU A 259 1.12 9.99 -3.51
C LEU A 259 1.51 8.83 -2.59
N MET A 260 0.57 8.35 -1.76
CA MET A 260 0.81 7.24 -0.84
C MET A 260 1.19 5.94 -1.57
N VAL A 261 0.41 5.57 -2.60
CA VAL A 261 0.66 4.37 -3.41
C VAL A 261 1.98 4.49 -4.16
N GLY A 262 2.28 5.65 -4.73
CA GLY A 262 3.54 5.91 -5.43
C GLY A 262 4.75 5.74 -4.51
N PHE A 263 4.69 6.25 -3.27
CA PHE A 263 5.76 6.03 -2.29
C PHE A 263 5.85 4.56 -1.83
N ALA A 264 4.72 3.85 -1.70
CA ALA A 264 4.73 2.42 -1.41
C ALA A 264 5.44 1.64 -2.53
N VAL A 265 5.16 1.98 -3.79
CA VAL A 265 5.80 1.38 -4.97
C VAL A 265 7.29 1.77 -5.06
N TYR A 266 7.64 3.02 -4.75
CA TYR A 266 9.04 3.46 -4.63
C TYR A 266 9.82 2.59 -3.63
N ALA A 267 9.22 2.30 -2.48
CA ALA A 267 9.89 1.61 -1.37
C ALA A 267 9.94 0.09 -1.55
N ALA A 268 8.97 -0.53 -2.22
CA ALA A 268 8.83 -1.99 -2.22
C ALA A 268 8.38 -2.60 -3.55
N GLY A 269 8.33 -1.83 -4.64
CA GLY A 269 7.76 -2.31 -5.89
C GLY A 269 6.24 -2.53 -5.77
N MET A 270 5.68 -3.40 -6.61
CA MET A 270 4.24 -3.55 -6.70
C MET A 270 3.70 -4.60 -5.71
N ILE A 271 2.82 -4.19 -4.79
CA ILE A 271 2.15 -5.07 -3.81
C ILE A 271 0.64 -4.90 -3.97
N GLY A 272 0.01 -5.78 -4.75
CA GLY A 272 -1.43 -5.75 -5.01
C GLY A 272 -2.27 -6.39 -3.90
N PHE A 273 -3.61 -6.37 -4.08
CA PHE A 273 -4.62 -7.02 -3.25
C PHE A 273 -4.78 -6.51 -1.80
N VAL A 274 -3.81 -5.89 -1.18
CA VAL A 274 -3.91 -5.35 0.19
C VAL A 274 -5.05 -4.33 0.27
N GLY A 275 -5.06 -3.38 -0.67
CA GLY A 275 -6.08 -2.34 -0.77
C GLY A 275 -7.47 -2.85 -1.16
N LEU A 276 -7.58 -4.09 -1.60
CA LEU A 276 -8.85 -4.72 -1.96
C LEU A 276 -9.41 -5.55 -0.81
N ILE A 277 -8.59 -6.44 -0.24
CA ILE A 277 -9.03 -7.44 0.73
C ILE A 277 -9.21 -6.83 2.12
N VAL A 278 -8.21 -6.07 2.58
CA VAL A 278 -8.23 -5.53 3.95
C VAL A 278 -9.42 -4.60 4.19
N PRO A 279 -9.74 -3.63 3.32
CA PRO A 279 -10.94 -2.82 3.48
C PRO A 279 -12.23 -3.64 3.47
N HIS A 280 -12.29 -4.68 2.65
CA HIS A 280 -13.46 -5.55 2.58
C HIS A 280 -13.68 -6.30 3.90
N VAL A 281 -12.65 -6.96 4.42
CA VAL A 281 -12.70 -7.66 5.71
C VAL A 281 -13.02 -6.69 6.84
N SER A 282 -12.36 -5.52 6.87
CA SER A 282 -12.62 -4.49 7.89
C SER A 282 -14.07 -4.01 7.86
N ARG A 283 -14.67 -3.83 6.65
CA ARG A 283 -16.08 -3.44 6.50
C ARG A 283 -17.03 -4.51 7.02
N MET A 284 -16.69 -5.79 6.92
CA MET A 284 -17.48 -6.87 7.51
C MET A 284 -17.52 -6.81 9.04
N LEU A 285 -16.47 -6.27 9.66
CA LEU A 285 -16.36 -6.16 11.11
C LEU A 285 -17.08 -4.93 11.68
N VAL A 286 -16.97 -3.78 10.98
CA VAL A 286 -17.41 -2.48 11.56
C VAL A 286 -18.38 -1.69 10.69
N GLY A 287 -18.80 -2.26 9.56
CA GLY A 287 -19.71 -1.60 8.62
C GLY A 287 -19.03 -0.62 7.68
N ALA A 288 -19.83 0.18 6.97
CA ALA A 288 -19.37 1.07 5.91
C ALA A 288 -19.03 2.50 6.38
N ASP A 289 -19.26 2.85 7.66
CA ASP A 289 -18.94 4.18 8.18
C ASP A 289 -17.42 4.41 8.20
N HIS A 290 -16.94 5.36 7.41
CA HIS A 290 -15.51 5.66 7.24
C HIS A 290 -14.82 6.12 8.53
N ARG A 291 -15.55 6.67 9.52
CA ARG A 291 -14.97 6.99 10.83
C ARG A 291 -14.48 5.75 11.57
N LYS A 292 -15.18 4.63 11.40
CA LYS A 292 -14.83 3.35 12.01
C LYS A 292 -13.92 2.55 11.10
N LEU A 293 -14.22 2.55 9.81
CA LEU A 293 -13.55 1.73 8.81
C LEU A 293 -12.07 2.11 8.60
N LEU A 294 -11.77 3.41 8.47
CA LEU A 294 -10.41 3.88 8.14
C LEU A 294 -9.35 3.44 9.14
N PRO A 295 -9.48 3.72 10.46
CA PRO A 295 -8.43 3.33 11.40
C PRO A 295 -8.31 1.81 11.55
N ILE A 296 -9.42 1.07 11.45
CA ILE A 296 -9.41 -0.39 11.51
C ILE A 296 -8.77 -0.98 10.27
N ALA A 297 -9.05 -0.45 9.08
CA ALA A 297 -8.43 -0.90 7.84
C ALA A 297 -6.91 -0.62 7.84
N ALA A 298 -6.48 0.56 8.30
CA ALA A 298 -5.06 0.89 8.41
C ALA A 298 -4.30 -0.08 9.32
N LEU A 299 -4.79 -0.32 10.54
CA LEU A 299 -4.16 -1.25 11.48
C LEU A 299 -4.19 -2.69 10.98
N SER A 300 -5.32 -3.13 10.43
CA SER A 300 -5.44 -4.49 9.85
C SER A 300 -4.52 -4.67 8.66
N GLY A 301 -4.34 -3.64 7.83
CA GLY A 301 -3.39 -3.67 6.70
C GLY A 301 -1.94 -3.76 7.16
N ALA A 302 -1.57 -3.03 8.21
CA ALA A 302 -0.25 -3.13 8.82
C ALA A 302 0.02 -4.55 9.33
N ILE A 303 -0.91 -5.12 10.11
CA ILE A 303 -0.79 -6.48 10.65
C ILE A 303 -0.70 -7.49 9.50
N PHE A 304 -1.57 -7.37 8.50
CA PHE A 304 -1.61 -8.30 7.36
C PHE A 304 -0.28 -8.32 6.61
N LEU A 305 0.29 -7.15 6.29
CA LEU A 305 1.52 -7.10 5.50
C LEU A 305 2.76 -7.49 6.30
N VAL A 306 2.79 -7.23 7.62
CA VAL A 306 3.85 -7.74 8.52
C VAL A 306 3.86 -9.27 8.50
N TRP A 307 2.72 -9.93 8.64
CA TRP A 307 2.64 -11.39 8.61
C TRP A 307 2.87 -11.97 7.20
N ALA A 308 2.44 -11.29 6.15
CA ALA A 308 2.77 -11.68 4.78
C ALA A 308 4.29 -11.67 4.55
N ASP A 309 4.99 -10.66 5.06
CA ASP A 309 6.46 -10.58 4.99
C ASP A 309 7.13 -11.71 5.80
N VAL A 310 6.65 -11.99 7.01
CA VAL A 310 7.14 -13.13 7.81
C VAL A 310 6.99 -14.44 7.04
N LEU A 311 5.81 -14.68 6.46
CA LEU A 311 5.57 -15.90 5.68
C LEU A 311 6.52 -15.99 4.48
N CYS A 312 6.79 -14.89 3.77
CA CYS A 312 7.74 -14.86 2.66
C CYS A 312 9.16 -15.29 3.05
N ARG A 313 9.54 -15.06 4.30
CA ARG A 313 10.87 -15.40 4.84
C ARG A 313 10.99 -16.84 5.35
N VAL A 314 9.86 -17.51 5.65
CA VAL A 314 9.88 -18.83 6.30
C VAL A 314 9.31 -19.97 5.45
N ILE A 315 8.52 -19.67 4.40
CA ILE A 315 7.88 -20.70 3.56
C ILE A 315 8.91 -21.53 2.78
N ILE A 316 9.91 -20.86 2.20
CA ILE A 316 10.94 -21.53 1.40
C ILE A 316 12.29 -21.39 2.10
N PRO A 317 12.92 -22.50 2.51
CA PRO A 317 14.24 -22.44 3.12
C PRO A 317 15.28 -21.81 2.20
N GLN A 318 16.11 -20.92 2.72
CA GLN A 318 17.24 -20.25 2.04
C GLN A 318 16.89 -19.33 0.87
N THR A 319 15.61 -19.14 0.56
CA THR A 319 15.15 -18.16 -0.45
C THR A 319 14.00 -17.35 0.10
N GLU A 320 13.90 -16.11 -0.38
CA GLU A 320 12.80 -15.22 -0.02
C GLU A 320 11.78 -15.16 -1.15
N LEU A 321 10.52 -15.41 -0.82
CA LEU A 321 9.42 -15.24 -1.77
C LEU A 321 9.08 -13.75 -1.89
N PRO A 322 8.96 -13.18 -3.11
CA PRO A 322 8.44 -11.83 -3.26
C PRO A 322 7.04 -11.69 -2.66
N ILE A 323 6.83 -10.62 -1.88
CA ILE A 323 5.61 -10.46 -1.09
C ILE A 323 4.35 -10.29 -1.96
N GLY A 324 4.49 -9.67 -3.14
CA GLY A 324 3.38 -9.52 -4.09
C GLY A 324 2.88 -10.85 -4.62
N ILE A 325 3.75 -11.87 -4.79
CA ILE A 325 3.35 -13.22 -5.16
C ILE A 325 2.49 -13.82 -4.07
N LEU A 326 2.97 -13.83 -2.81
CA LEU A 326 2.26 -14.43 -1.68
C LEU A 326 0.89 -13.77 -1.49
N VAL A 327 0.86 -12.43 -1.48
CA VAL A 327 -0.38 -11.68 -1.30
C VAL A 327 -1.37 -11.93 -2.44
N SER A 328 -0.88 -12.07 -3.68
CA SER A 328 -1.73 -12.40 -4.84
C SER A 328 -2.26 -13.84 -4.77
N MET A 329 -1.42 -14.81 -4.38
CA MET A 329 -1.82 -16.20 -4.24
C MET A 329 -2.91 -16.41 -3.18
N ILE A 330 -2.88 -15.65 -2.10
CA ILE A 330 -3.91 -15.67 -1.05
C ILE A 330 -5.08 -14.79 -1.46
N GLY A 331 -4.77 -13.64 -2.00
CA GLY A 331 -5.72 -12.57 -2.29
C GLY A 331 -6.72 -12.89 -3.39
N ALA A 332 -6.26 -13.42 -4.51
CA ALA A 332 -7.14 -13.69 -5.64
C ALA A 332 -8.18 -14.80 -5.32
N PRO A 333 -7.83 -15.94 -4.72
CA PRO A 333 -8.84 -16.93 -4.30
C PRO A 333 -9.79 -16.40 -3.22
N CYS A 334 -9.27 -15.65 -2.24
CA CYS A 334 -10.11 -15.02 -1.21
C CYS A 334 -11.12 -14.06 -1.85
N PHE A 335 -10.68 -13.26 -2.79
CA PHE A 335 -11.54 -12.33 -3.54
C PHE A 335 -12.62 -13.05 -4.34
N ILE A 336 -12.27 -14.11 -5.08
CA ILE A 336 -13.23 -14.94 -5.82
C ILE A 336 -14.28 -15.54 -4.88
N TYR A 337 -13.84 -16.08 -3.74
CA TYR A 337 -14.74 -16.64 -2.73
C TYR A 337 -15.72 -15.59 -2.19
N LEU A 338 -15.21 -14.39 -1.87
CA LEU A 338 -16.04 -13.29 -1.38
C LEU A 338 -17.04 -12.84 -2.45
N MET A 339 -16.62 -12.78 -3.71
CA MET A 339 -17.47 -12.41 -4.83
C MET A 339 -18.65 -13.39 -5.03
N ILE A 340 -18.42 -14.67 -4.84
CA ILE A 340 -19.46 -15.69 -5.00
C ILE A 340 -20.46 -15.67 -3.82
N LYS A 341 -19.99 -15.41 -2.61
CA LYS A 341 -20.77 -15.58 -1.39
C LYS A 341 -21.68 -14.40 -1.02
N LYS A 342 -21.44 -13.21 -1.57
CA LYS A 342 -22.23 -11.99 -1.25
C LYS A 342 -22.72 -11.27 -2.49
N THR A 343 -24.01 -10.85 -2.45
CA THR A 343 -24.57 -9.89 -3.41
C THR A 343 -23.89 -8.52 -3.14
N TYR A 344 -23.13 -8.03 -4.11
CA TYR A 344 -22.37 -6.79 -3.97
C TYR A 344 -23.26 -5.56 -4.21
N GLY A 345 -23.41 -4.70 -3.18
CA GLY A 345 -24.03 -3.38 -3.27
C GLY A 345 -23.75 -2.58 -2.02
N PHE A 346 -23.36 -1.30 -2.16
CA PHE A 346 -23.44 -0.36 -1.06
C PHE A 346 -24.93 -0.08 -0.81
N GLY A 347 -25.58 -0.80 0.11
CA GLY A 347 -26.98 -0.53 0.46
C GLY A 347 -27.96 -1.70 0.41
N SER A 348 -27.56 -2.91 0.02
CA SER A 348 -28.42 -4.10 0.22
C SER A 348 -28.17 -4.71 1.61
N GLY A 349 -28.48 -3.94 2.64
CA GLY A 349 -28.61 -4.41 4.00
C GLY A 349 -30.10 -4.51 4.31
N VAL A 350 -30.69 -5.67 4.08
CA VAL A 350 -31.85 -6.20 4.85
C VAL A 350 -31.46 -7.61 5.24
#